data_12aba14a1c66ce64c4402cb5b738ba34
#
_entry.id   12aba14a1c66ce64c4402cb5b738ba34
#
_cell.length_a   1.000
_cell.length_b   1.000
_cell.length_c   1.000
_cell.angle_alpha   90.00
_cell.angle_beta   90.00
_cell.angle_gamma   90.00
#
_symmetry.space_group_name_H-M   'P 1'
#
loop_
_entity.id
_entity.type
_entity.pdbx_description
1 polymer ?
#
loop_
_entity_poly.entity_id
_entity_poly.type
_entity_poly.pdbx_seq_one_letter_code
_entity_poly.pdbx_strand_id
1 'polypeptide(L)'
;MALLDRLEAARNAREAARDRLTAASLAHLTVPDIDPAEFPANARFVLDKLPELTARTEQIKSIRQTILNLAVRGKLVEQDPTDEPASELLNRIAAERMGIAKKTGAKLKKPITRDVKFAEVALPNGWVWSQFDELAWKITDGDHQTPKREVRGRYLLSARNVLDGQIDVSNVDFVGEAEFQRMRSRCDPDRYDILISCSGSVGRVAIVDKDNAYVLVRSAALVKLAFGKELSGYIQKVLLSDILKEQIGVRSKAAAQPNLFLGQIRQLMLPLPPLAEQHRIVAKVDALMALCDRLEAAIAEADTARTQLLEALLHEALAEPNARLEAAE
;
A
#
# COMPACT_ATOMS: atom_id res chain seq x y z
N MET A 1 23.35 -11.40 38.82
CA MET A 1 22.62 -10.13 38.69
C MET A 1 23.46 -9.12 37.90
N ALA A 2 24.55 -8.57 38.39
CA ALA A 2 25.33 -7.49 37.73
C ALA A 2 25.81 -7.79 36.28
N LEU A 3 26.15 -9.02 35.93
CA LEU A 3 26.57 -9.37 34.57
C LEU A 3 25.37 -9.40 33.57
N LEU A 4 24.26 -9.97 34.00
CA LEU A 4 23.00 -10.00 33.21
C LEU A 4 22.51 -8.59 32.96
N ASP A 5 22.47 -7.74 33.98
CA ASP A 5 22.06 -6.34 33.86
C ASP A 5 22.96 -5.56 32.88
N ARG A 6 24.29 -5.81 32.91
CA ARG A 6 25.24 -5.20 31.97
C ARG A 6 25.07 -5.69 30.54
N LEU A 7 24.79 -6.97 30.33
CA LEU A 7 24.50 -7.54 29.00
C LEU A 7 23.21 -7.00 28.43
N GLU A 8 22.18 -6.90 29.25
CA GLU A 8 20.89 -6.33 28.84
C GLU A 8 21.01 -4.85 28.51
N ALA A 9 21.71 -4.07 29.33
CA ALA A 9 21.98 -2.66 29.05
C ALA A 9 22.79 -2.47 27.75
N ALA A 10 23.81 -3.28 27.50
CA ALA A 10 24.61 -3.23 26.29
C ALA A 10 23.79 -3.63 25.04
N ARG A 11 22.90 -4.63 25.17
CA ARG A 11 21.96 -5.03 24.13
C ARG A 11 21.01 -3.89 23.79
N ASN A 12 20.35 -3.31 24.80
CA ASN A 12 19.41 -2.21 24.62
C ASN A 12 20.07 -0.97 23.99
N ALA A 13 21.29 -0.64 24.40
CA ALA A 13 22.06 0.46 23.83
C ALA A 13 22.38 0.22 22.33
N ARG A 14 22.76 -1.00 21.96
CA ARG A 14 23.04 -1.40 20.57
C ARG A 14 21.78 -1.36 19.71
N GLU A 15 20.65 -1.86 20.23
CA GLU A 15 19.36 -1.82 19.54
C GLU A 15 18.89 -0.37 19.33
N ALA A 16 18.98 0.48 20.34
CA ALA A 16 18.64 1.89 20.22
C ALA A 16 19.55 2.65 19.24
N ALA A 17 20.84 2.29 19.15
CA ALA A 17 21.76 2.87 18.17
C ALA A 17 21.38 2.45 16.74
N ARG A 18 21.03 1.17 16.53
CA ARG A 18 20.57 0.65 15.24
C ARG A 18 19.26 1.33 14.81
N ASP A 19 18.29 1.48 15.71
CA ASP A 19 17.04 2.18 15.41
C ASP A 19 17.27 3.62 14.98
N ARG A 20 18.12 4.34 15.69
CA ARG A 20 18.48 5.73 15.30
C ARG A 20 19.15 5.77 13.93
N LEU A 21 20.05 4.84 13.65
CA LEU A 21 20.72 4.76 12.34
C LEU A 21 19.73 4.46 11.22
N THR A 22 18.85 3.48 11.41
CA THR A 22 17.81 3.14 10.44
C THR A 22 16.86 4.32 10.21
N ALA A 23 16.36 4.93 11.27
CA ALA A 23 15.48 6.09 11.17
C ALA A 23 16.16 7.28 10.47
N ALA A 24 17.42 7.59 10.82
CA ALA A 24 18.18 8.67 10.20
C ALA A 24 18.44 8.38 8.70
N SER A 25 18.81 7.14 8.36
CA SER A 25 19.05 6.74 6.97
C SER A 25 17.77 6.83 6.12
N LEU A 26 16.63 6.39 6.64
CA LEU A 26 15.34 6.49 5.94
C LEU A 26 14.85 7.94 5.85
N ALA A 27 15.01 8.73 6.93
CA ALA A 27 14.65 10.14 6.94
C ALA A 27 15.48 10.92 5.91
N HIS A 28 16.78 10.66 5.83
CA HIS A 28 17.66 11.30 4.83
C HIS A 28 17.21 11.05 3.40
N LEU A 29 16.68 9.86 3.07
CA LEU A 29 16.12 9.58 1.75
C LEU A 29 14.82 10.34 1.43
N THR A 30 14.12 10.84 2.44
CA THR A 30 12.80 11.49 2.28
C THR A 30 12.87 13.01 2.39
N VAL A 31 14.04 13.58 2.72
CA VAL A 31 14.23 15.05 2.77
C VAL A 31 14.02 15.67 1.38
N PRO A 32 13.27 16.79 1.27
CA PRO A 32 12.99 17.44 -0.02
C PRO A 32 14.23 17.96 -0.75
N ASP A 33 15.25 18.42 -0.01
CA ASP A 33 16.38 19.19 -0.52
C ASP A 33 17.68 18.40 -0.72
N ILE A 34 17.62 17.07 -0.89
CA ILE A 34 18.80 16.28 -1.21
C ILE A 34 19.27 16.63 -2.63
N ASP A 35 20.58 16.89 -2.79
CA ASP A 35 21.19 17.07 -4.09
C ASP A 35 20.83 15.90 -5.03
N PRO A 36 20.19 16.18 -6.16
CA PRO A 36 19.80 15.14 -7.12
C PRO A 36 20.98 14.27 -7.58
N ALA A 37 22.21 14.77 -7.55
CA ALA A 37 23.41 14.02 -7.92
C ALA A 37 23.84 13.01 -6.84
N GLU A 38 23.64 13.31 -5.56
CA GLU A 38 24.02 12.43 -4.44
C GLU A 38 22.92 11.40 -4.09
N PHE A 39 21.68 11.71 -4.43
CA PHE A 39 20.53 10.90 -4.08
C PHE A 39 20.62 9.43 -4.53
N PRO A 40 21.01 9.10 -5.80
CA PRO A 40 21.08 7.71 -6.25
C PRO A 40 22.10 6.88 -5.48
N ALA A 41 23.24 7.47 -5.10
CA ALA A 41 24.26 6.79 -4.31
C ALA A 41 23.80 6.52 -2.88
N ASN A 42 23.15 7.50 -2.24
CA ASN A 42 22.59 7.37 -0.89
C ASN A 42 21.45 6.36 -0.85
N ALA A 43 20.54 6.40 -1.83
CA ALA A 43 19.44 5.44 -1.94
C ALA A 43 19.97 4.01 -2.14
N ARG A 44 20.94 3.81 -3.03
CA ARG A 44 21.58 2.51 -3.26
C ARG A 44 22.26 2.01 -2.00
N PHE A 45 23.05 2.85 -1.32
CA PHE A 45 23.69 2.48 -0.05
C PHE A 45 22.69 2.00 1.00
N VAL A 46 21.61 2.75 1.24
CA VAL A 46 20.58 2.35 2.22
C VAL A 46 19.90 1.05 1.81
N LEU A 47 19.55 0.90 0.53
CA LEU A 47 18.89 -0.30 0.02
C LEU A 47 19.80 -1.54 0.09
N ASP A 48 21.10 -1.38 -0.19
CA ASP A 48 22.08 -2.47 -0.10
C ASP A 48 22.34 -2.89 1.37
N LYS A 49 22.22 -1.92 2.31
CA LYS A 49 22.40 -2.15 3.73
C LYS A 49 21.11 -2.52 4.49
N LEU A 50 19.99 -2.64 3.81
CA LEU A 50 18.72 -3.03 4.41
C LEU A 50 18.82 -4.26 5.32
N PRO A 51 19.47 -5.38 4.91
CA PRO A 51 19.60 -6.55 5.78
C PRO A 51 20.37 -6.29 7.08
N GLU A 52 21.35 -5.41 7.03
CA GLU A 52 22.17 -5.04 8.21
C GLU A 52 21.45 -4.04 9.14
N LEU A 53 20.62 -3.18 8.56
CA LEU A 53 19.85 -2.16 9.27
C LEU A 53 18.56 -2.71 9.88
N THR A 54 18.05 -3.85 9.37
CA THR A 54 16.73 -4.40 9.70
C THR A 54 16.88 -5.56 10.68
N ALA A 55 16.51 -5.33 11.93
CA ALA A 55 16.53 -6.33 12.99
C ALA A 55 15.16 -6.61 13.61
N ARG A 56 14.13 -5.85 13.24
CA ARG A 56 12.76 -5.93 13.78
C ARG A 56 11.70 -5.68 12.71
N THR A 57 10.57 -6.29 12.88
CA THR A 57 9.41 -6.20 11.94
C THR A 57 8.92 -4.76 11.77
N GLU A 58 8.97 -3.91 12.82
CA GLU A 58 8.56 -2.51 12.75
C GLU A 58 9.42 -1.69 11.79
N GLN A 59 10.71 -2.02 11.69
CA GLN A 59 11.63 -1.35 10.77
C GLN A 59 11.28 -1.68 9.31
N ILE A 60 10.85 -2.92 9.03
CA ILE A 60 10.40 -3.34 7.69
C ILE A 60 9.18 -2.52 7.25
N LYS A 61 8.24 -2.28 8.15
CA LYS A 61 7.08 -1.43 7.86
C LYS A 61 7.49 -0.02 7.43
N SER A 62 8.45 0.58 8.13
CA SER A 62 8.99 1.90 7.79
C SER A 62 9.72 1.90 6.44
N ILE A 63 10.47 0.83 6.14
CA ILE A 63 11.14 0.64 4.85
C ILE A 63 10.12 0.55 3.70
N ARG A 64 9.08 -0.27 3.85
CA ARG A 64 8.00 -0.39 2.85
C ARG A 64 7.37 0.97 2.55
N GLN A 65 7.09 1.76 3.58
CA GLN A 65 6.53 3.09 3.42
C GLN A 65 7.51 4.05 2.72
N THR A 66 8.79 4.01 3.08
CA THR A 66 9.84 4.81 2.42
C THR A 66 9.97 4.46 0.93
N ILE A 67 9.96 3.18 0.56
CA ILE A 67 9.98 2.74 -0.84
C ILE A 67 8.81 3.35 -1.62
N LEU A 68 7.60 3.31 -1.08
CA LEU A 68 6.42 3.91 -1.71
C LEU A 68 6.57 5.44 -1.85
N ASN A 69 7.07 6.11 -0.82
CA ASN A 69 7.27 7.56 -0.83
C ASN A 69 8.34 8.00 -1.85
N LEU A 70 9.40 7.22 -2.02
CA LEU A 70 10.41 7.45 -3.06
C LEU A 70 9.85 7.25 -4.46
N ALA A 71 9.03 6.20 -4.64
CA ALA A 71 8.38 5.87 -5.90
C ALA A 71 7.53 7.04 -6.42
N VAL A 72 6.69 7.61 -5.55
CA VAL A 72 5.74 8.67 -5.93
C VAL A 72 6.36 10.06 -6.02
N ARG A 73 7.65 10.20 -5.66
CA ARG A 73 8.44 11.43 -5.79
C ARG A 73 9.43 11.39 -6.96
N GLY A 74 9.40 10.31 -7.77
CA GLY A 74 10.32 10.11 -8.89
C GLY A 74 11.77 9.90 -8.45
N LYS A 75 11.98 9.39 -7.22
CA LYS A 75 13.31 9.18 -6.64
C LYS A 75 13.72 7.71 -6.57
N LEU A 76 12.93 6.78 -7.12
CA LEU A 76 13.19 5.34 -7.02
C LEU A 76 13.86 4.74 -8.26
N VAL A 77 13.61 5.32 -9.40
CA VAL A 77 14.18 4.90 -10.70
C VAL A 77 14.75 6.10 -11.44
N GLU A 78 15.69 5.84 -12.34
CA GLU A 78 16.22 6.88 -13.21
C GLU A 78 15.16 7.30 -14.22
N GLN A 79 15.10 8.62 -14.49
CA GLN A 79 14.22 9.20 -15.48
C GLN A 79 14.86 9.06 -16.86
N ASP A 80 14.07 8.71 -17.85
CA ASP A 80 14.47 8.68 -19.25
C ASP A 80 13.87 9.91 -19.95
N PRO A 81 14.68 10.87 -20.42
CA PRO A 81 14.18 12.05 -21.11
C PRO A 81 13.50 11.74 -22.45
N THR A 82 13.63 10.52 -22.97
CA THR A 82 12.96 10.05 -24.20
C THR A 82 11.58 9.47 -23.94
N ASP A 83 11.18 9.27 -22.69
CA ASP A 83 9.82 8.82 -22.35
C ASP A 83 8.77 9.85 -22.80
N GLU A 84 7.65 9.38 -23.31
CA GLU A 84 6.51 10.23 -23.64
C GLU A 84 6.00 10.96 -22.38
N PRO A 85 5.95 12.31 -22.36
CA PRO A 85 5.51 13.05 -21.19
C PRO A 85 4.11 12.63 -20.70
N ALA A 86 3.89 12.66 -19.40
CA ALA A 86 2.60 12.27 -18.81
C ALA A 86 1.42 13.16 -19.24
N SER A 87 1.68 14.37 -19.75
CA SER A 87 0.64 15.21 -20.39
C SER A 87 0.01 14.52 -21.60
N GLU A 88 0.80 13.84 -22.43
CA GLU A 88 0.30 13.09 -23.57
C GLU A 88 -0.47 11.84 -23.14
N LEU A 89 0.01 11.17 -22.09
CA LEU A 89 -0.75 10.08 -21.46
C LEU A 89 -2.12 10.57 -20.98
N LEU A 90 -2.24 11.73 -20.33
CA LEU A 90 -3.51 12.30 -19.91
C LEU A 90 -4.43 12.59 -21.08
N ASN A 91 -3.91 13.09 -22.20
CA ASN A 91 -4.68 13.31 -23.43
C ASN A 91 -5.27 11.99 -23.95
N ARG A 92 -4.48 10.91 -23.97
CA ARG A 92 -4.95 9.58 -24.36
C ARG A 92 -6.00 9.02 -23.39
N ILE A 93 -5.79 9.19 -22.08
CA ILE A 93 -6.76 8.80 -21.04
C ILE A 93 -8.08 9.53 -21.26
N ALA A 94 -8.05 10.85 -21.50
CA ALA A 94 -9.25 11.63 -21.74
C ALA A 94 -10.02 11.14 -22.98
N ALA A 95 -9.32 10.83 -24.08
CA ALA A 95 -9.92 10.29 -25.30
C ALA A 95 -10.55 8.90 -25.05
N GLU A 96 -9.85 7.99 -24.36
CA GLU A 96 -10.36 6.66 -24.04
C GLU A 96 -11.59 6.72 -23.12
N ARG A 97 -11.57 7.59 -22.08
CA ARG A 97 -12.73 7.83 -21.22
C ARG A 97 -13.97 8.25 -22.02
N MET A 98 -13.80 9.14 -22.99
CA MET A 98 -14.89 9.55 -23.86
C MET A 98 -15.36 8.39 -24.76
N GLY A 99 -14.44 7.59 -25.27
CA GLY A 99 -14.74 6.39 -26.05
C GLY A 99 -15.55 5.36 -25.25
N ILE A 100 -15.13 5.06 -24.03
CA ILE A 100 -15.85 4.15 -23.11
C ILE A 100 -17.24 4.71 -22.78
N ALA A 101 -17.34 5.99 -22.45
CA ALA A 101 -18.61 6.63 -22.14
C ALA A 101 -19.60 6.54 -23.31
N LYS A 102 -19.13 6.76 -24.55
CA LYS A 102 -19.93 6.63 -25.75
C LYS A 102 -20.42 5.18 -26.01
N LYS A 103 -19.54 4.20 -25.77
CA LYS A 103 -19.85 2.76 -25.95
C LYS A 103 -20.82 2.23 -24.90
N THR A 104 -20.65 2.66 -23.64
CA THR A 104 -21.42 2.13 -22.48
C THR A 104 -22.65 2.97 -22.13
N GLY A 105 -22.82 4.14 -22.71
CA GLY A 105 -23.82 5.12 -22.29
C GLY A 105 -23.53 5.76 -20.93
N ALA A 106 -22.34 5.56 -20.38
CA ALA A 106 -21.97 6.10 -19.08
C ALA A 106 -21.87 7.64 -19.13
N LYS A 107 -22.46 8.30 -18.14
CA LYS A 107 -22.34 9.76 -18.01
C LYS A 107 -21.07 10.09 -17.25
N LEU A 108 -20.08 10.65 -17.94
CA LEU A 108 -18.92 11.23 -17.27
C LEU A 108 -19.38 12.39 -16.38
N LYS A 109 -18.94 12.39 -15.14
CA LYS A 109 -19.23 13.48 -14.21
C LYS A 109 -18.48 14.74 -14.66
N LYS A 110 -19.05 15.91 -14.35
CA LYS A 110 -18.36 17.19 -14.59
C LYS A 110 -17.03 17.22 -13.81
N PRO A 111 -15.96 17.81 -14.38
CA PRO A 111 -14.70 18.02 -13.67
C PRO A 111 -14.96 18.78 -12.37
N ILE A 112 -14.23 18.39 -11.32
CA ILE A 112 -14.25 19.05 -10.03
C ILE A 112 -13.08 20.06 -10.03
N THR A 113 -13.24 21.19 -9.34
CA THR A 113 -12.16 22.17 -9.15
C THR A 113 -10.98 21.46 -8.45
N ARG A 114 -9.77 21.60 -9.00
CA ARG A 114 -8.55 21.00 -8.46
C ARG A 114 -8.25 21.59 -7.08
N ASP A 115 -7.93 20.74 -6.13
CA ASP A 115 -7.41 21.16 -4.82
C ASP A 115 -5.89 21.35 -4.94
N VAL A 116 -5.51 22.59 -5.26
CA VAL A 116 -4.10 22.96 -5.53
C VAL A 116 -3.18 22.84 -4.31
N LYS A 117 -3.70 22.76 -3.10
CA LYS A 117 -2.87 22.65 -1.88
C LYS A 117 -1.97 21.42 -1.86
N PHE A 118 -2.37 20.35 -2.52
CA PHE A 118 -1.57 19.11 -2.60
C PHE A 118 -0.68 19.07 -3.86
N ALA A 119 -0.84 20.02 -4.78
CA ALA A 119 -0.06 20.12 -6.01
C ALA A 119 1.14 21.10 -5.89
N GLU A 120 1.45 21.57 -4.68
CA GLU A 120 2.57 22.50 -4.44
C GLU A 120 3.95 21.82 -4.44
N VAL A 121 3.99 20.48 -4.33
CA VAL A 121 5.24 19.74 -4.40
C VAL A 121 5.73 19.71 -5.84
N ALA A 122 6.98 20.16 -6.07
CA ALA A 122 7.61 20.09 -7.38
C ALA A 122 7.69 18.64 -7.86
N LEU A 123 7.26 18.41 -9.10
CA LEU A 123 7.36 17.09 -9.74
C LEU A 123 8.60 17.01 -10.62
N PRO A 124 9.14 15.82 -10.86
CA PRO A 124 10.18 15.59 -11.84
C PRO A 124 9.75 15.99 -13.26
N ASN A 125 10.73 16.17 -14.15
CA ASN A 125 10.45 16.49 -15.55
C ASN A 125 9.58 15.39 -16.20
N GLY A 126 8.64 15.81 -17.04
CA GLY A 126 7.72 14.89 -17.72
C GLY A 126 6.56 14.38 -16.87
N TRP A 127 6.55 14.65 -15.55
CA TRP A 127 5.44 14.31 -14.66
C TRP A 127 4.40 15.42 -14.62
N VAL A 128 3.16 15.06 -14.27
CA VAL A 128 2.07 16.03 -14.07
C VAL A 128 1.24 15.66 -12.84
N TRP A 129 0.63 16.64 -12.20
CA TRP A 129 -0.42 16.39 -11.21
C TRP A 129 -1.75 16.11 -11.93
N SER A 130 -2.39 14.99 -11.60
CA SER A 130 -3.70 14.63 -12.12
C SER A 130 -4.69 14.41 -10.98
N GLN A 131 -5.94 14.80 -11.17
CA GLN A 131 -7.03 14.36 -10.28
C GLN A 131 -7.39 12.90 -10.56
N PHE A 132 -7.75 12.17 -9.52
CA PHE A 132 -8.15 10.77 -9.69
C PHE A 132 -9.37 10.64 -10.62
N ASP A 133 -10.26 11.61 -10.60
CA ASP A 133 -11.39 11.70 -11.54
C ASP A 133 -10.98 11.81 -13.02
N GLU A 134 -9.81 12.36 -13.30
CA GLU A 134 -9.28 12.48 -14.68
C GLU A 134 -8.79 11.13 -15.23
N LEU A 135 -8.39 10.21 -14.36
CA LEU A 135 -7.89 8.89 -14.73
C LEU A 135 -8.99 7.83 -14.83
N ALA A 136 -10.11 8.03 -14.10
CA ALA A 136 -11.18 7.06 -14.00
C ALA A 136 -12.38 7.42 -14.89
N TRP A 137 -12.98 6.44 -15.54
CA TRP A 137 -14.26 6.61 -16.26
C TRP A 137 -15.47 6.31 -15.37
N LYS A 138 -15.30 5.51 -14.29
CA LYS A 138 -16.35 5.22 -13.31
C LYS A 138 -15.76 5.23 -11.90
N ILE A 139 -16.35 6.01 -11.00
CA ILE A 139 -16.11 5.94 -9.56
C ILE A 139 -17.47 5.79 -8.90
N THR A 140 -17.67 4.67 -8.22
CA THR A 140 -18.92 4.32 -7.56
C THR A 140 -18.64 3.57 -6.26
N ASP A 141 -19.66 3.35 -5.46
CA ASP A 141 -19.61 2.48 -4.27
C ASP A 141 -20.52 1.27 -4.47
N GLY A 142 -20.40 0.32 -3.56
CA GLY A 142 -21.26 -0.86 -3.56
C GLY A 142 -22.71 -0.58 -3.22
N ASP A 143 -23.48 -1.64 -3.01
CA ASP A 143 -24.92 -1.55 -2.77
C ASP A 143 -25.22 -0.85 -1.42
N HIS A 144 -26.23 0.02 -1.42
CA HIS A 144 -26.72 0.73 -0.24
C HIS A 144 -27.80 -0.06 0.52
N GLN A 145 -28.44 -1.02 -0.14
CA GLN A 145 -29.38 -1.94 0.51
C GLN A 145 -28.62 -3.06 1.19
N THR A 146 -29.15 -3.60 2.27
CA THR A 146 -28.60 -4.81 2.90
C THR A 146 -28.88 -6.01 2.00
N PRO A 147 -27.83 -6.61 1.39
CA PRO A 147 -28.05 -7.75 0.50
C PRO A 147 -28.44 -8.99 1.27
N LYS A 148 -29.22 -9.87 0.62
CA LYS A 148 -29.54 -11.18 1.16
C LYS A 148 -28.31 -12.07 1.11
N ARG A 149 -27.73 -12.35 2.30
CA ARG A 149 -26.57 -13.22 2.43
C ARG A 149 -26.96 -14.69 2.39
N GLU A 150 -26.02 -15.49 1.87
CA GLU A 150 -26.13 -16.96 1.81
C GLU A 150 -24.89 -17.60 2.42
N VAL A 151 -24.98 -18.88 2.77
CA VAL A 151 -23.84 -19.63 3.34
C VAL A 151 -22.75 -19.90 2.31
N ARG A 152 -23.12 -19.98 1.04
CA ARG A 152 -22.23 -20.20 -0.11
C ARG A 152 -22.75 -19.41 -1.31
N GLY A 153 -21.88 -19.06 -2.24
CA GLY A 153 -22.28 -18.34 -3.45
C GLY A 153 -21.17 -17.45 -4.01
N ARG A 154 -21.54 -16.27 -4.48
CA ARG A 154 -20.65 -15.25 -5.01
C ARG A 154 -20.11 -14.38 -3.87
N TYR A 155 -18.88 -13.93 -3.98
CA TYR A 155 -18.20 -13.14 -2.95
C TYR A 155 -18.83 -11.75 -2.80
N LEU A 156 -19.22 -11.42 -1.57
CA LEU A 156 -19.70 -10.11 -1.16
C LEU A 156 -18.63 -9.40 -0.34
N LEU A 157 -17.96 -8.44 -0.95
CA LEU A 157 -16.90 -7.69 -0.29
C LEU A 157 -17.42 -6.46 0.44
N SER A 158 -16.78 -6.15 1.55
CA SER A 158 -16.94 -4.93 2.34
C SER A 158 -15.58 -4.31 2.61
N ALA A 159 -15.51 -3.18 3.31
CA ALA A 159 -14.25 -2.55 3.71
C ALA A 159 -13.29 -3.51 4.44
N ARG A 160 -13.79 -4.50 5.20
CA ARG A 160 -12.94 -5.47 5.91
C ARG A 160 -12.14 -6.37 4.96
N ASN A 161 -12.66 -6.60 3.77
CA ASN A 161 -12.05 -7.47 2.76
C ASN A 161 -11.02 -6.73 1.88
N VAL A 162 -10.99 -5.39 1.95
CA VAL A 162 -9.98 -4.57 1.25
C VAL A 162 -8.82 -4.35 2.20
N LEU A 163 -7.71 -5.04 1.96
CA LEU A 163 -6.44 -4.85 2.65
C LEU A 163 -5.48 -4.05 1.78
N ASP A 164 -4.42 -3.51 2.38
CA ASP A 164 -3.39 -2.82 1.60
C ASP A 164 -2.67 -3.81 0.69
N GLY A 165 -2.90 -3.65 -0.62
CA GLY A 165 -2.30 -4.46 -1.66
C GLY A 165 -3.12 -5.67 -2.14
N GLN A 166 -4.12 -6.15 -1.39
CA GLN A 166 -4.84 -7.39 -1.71
C GLN A 166 -6.28 -7.42 -1.24
N ILE A 167 -7.07 -8.30 -1.86
CA ILE A 167 -8.42 -8.64 -1.41
C ILE A 167 -8.33 -9.88 -0.51
N ASP A 168 -8.84 -9.77 0.72
CA ASP A 168 -8.91 -10.90 1.66
C ASP A 168 -10.30 -11.54 1.62
N VAL A 169 -10.36 -12.78 1.20
CA VAL A 169 -11.58 -13.59 1.14
C VAL A 169 -11.65 -14.67 2.22
N SER A 170 -10.73 -14.69 3.18
CA SER A 170 -10.70 -15.67 4.28
C SER A 170 -11.93 -15.59 5.17
N ASN A 171 -12.45 -14.38 5.37
CA ASN A 171 -13.70 -14.11 6.11
C ASN A 171 -14.61 -13.23 5.25
N VAL A 172 -15.17 -13.81 4.18
CA VAL A 172 -16.01 -13.12 3.20
C VAL A 172 -17.46 -13.59 3.33
N ASP A 173 -18.39 -12.66 3.12
CA ASP A 173 -19.82 -12.99 3.00
C ASP A 173 -20.12 -13.47 1.56
N PHE A 174 -21.28 -14.14 1.40
CA PHE A 174 -21.74 -14.63 0.10
C PHE A 174 -23.15 -14.14 -0.21
N VAL A 175 -23.45 -14.05 -1.52
CA VAL A 175 -24.80 -13.80 -2.05
C VAL A 175 -25.15 -14.82 -3.13
N GLY A 176 -26.43 -15.07 -3.32
CA GLY A 176 -26.93 -15.91 -4.40
C GLY A 176 -26.77 -15.24 -5.78
N GLU A 177 -26.88 -16.02 -6.85
CA GLU A 177 -26.62 -15.56 -8.22
C GLU A 177 -27.56 -14.40 -8.64
N ALA A 178 -28.84 -14.46 -8.30
CA ALA A 178 -29.80 -13.39 -8.65
C ALA A 178 -29.43 -12.07 -7.96
N GLU A 179 -29.05 -12.11 -6.69
CA GLU A 179 -28.60 -10.94 -5.93
C GLU A 179 -27.27 -10.40 -6.47
N PHE A 180 -26.37 -11.29 -6.83
CA PHE A 180 -25.11 -10.95 -7.46
C PHE A 180 -25.29 -10.16 -8.76
N GLN A 181 -26.16 -10.62 -9.67
CA GLN A 181 -26.46 -9.93 -10.91
C GLN A 181 -27.12 -8.57 -10.67
N ARG A 182 -28.04 -8.48 -9.72
CA ARG A 182 -28.67 -7.23 -9.31
C ARG A 182 -27.62 -6.22 -8.82
N MET A 183 -26.71 -6.63 -7.96
CA MET A 183 -25.67 -5.74 -7.41
C MET A 183 -24.67 -5.32 -8.49
N ARG A 184 -24.27 -6.23 -9.38
CA ARG A 184 -23.35 -5.92 -10.49
C ARG A 184 -23.90 -4.92 -11.48
N SER A 185 -25.22 -4.83 -11.67
CA SER A 185 -25.81 -3.81 -12.56
C SER A 185 -25.43 -2.38 -12.16
N ARG A 186 -25.13 -2.15 -10.87
CA ARG A 186 -24.68 -0.87 -10.33
C ARG A 186 -23.15 -0.81 -10.17
N CYS A 187 -22.56 -1.82 -9.54
CA CYS A 187 -21.17 -1.86 -9.17
C CYS A 187 -20.57 -3.22 -9.55
N ASP A 188 -19.78 -3.23 -10.60
CA ASP A 188 -19.29 -4.37 -11.34
C ASP A 188 -17.76 -4.49 -11.28
N PRO A 189 -17.16 -4.88 -10.12
CA PRO A 189 -15.71 -4.99 -10.03
C PRO A 189 -15.18 -6.09 -10.95
N ASP A 190 -14.18 -5.74 -11.76
CA ASP A 190 -13.48 -6.65 -12.67
C ASP A 190 -11.97 -6.45 -12.56
N ARG A 191 -11.20 -7.35 -13.12
CA ARG A 191 -9.73 -7.34 -13.05
C ARG A 191 -9.15 -5.97 -13.40
N TYR A 192 -8.14 -5.54 -12.65
CA TYR A 192 -7.46 -4.24 -12.72
C TYR A 192 -8.27 -3.04 -12.21
N ASP A 193 -9.50 -3.21 -11.78
CA ASP A 193 -10.22 -2.17 -11.07
C ASP A 193 -9.60 -1.96 -9.67
N ILE A 194 -9.76 -0.77 -9.12
CA ILE A 194 -9.25 -0.43 -7.80
C ILE A 194 -10.39 -0.39 -6.80
N LEU A 195 -10.21 -1.07 -5.67
CA LEU A 195 -11.09 -0.99 -4.51
C LEU A 195 -10.47 -0.10 -3.44
N ILE A 196 -11.29 0.76 -2.83
CA ILE A 196 -10.87 1.62 -1.71
C ILE A 196 -11.84 1.45 -0.56
N SER A 197 -11.34 1.15 0.64
CA SER A 197 -12.19 1.10 1.83
C SER A 197 -12.65 2.50 2.25
N CYS A 198 -13.96 2.68 2.39
CA CYS A 198 -14.60 3.97 2.66
C CYS A 198 -15.00 4.17 4.12
N SER A 199 -15.11 3.11 4.91
CA SER A 199 -15.50 3.17 6.33
C SER A 199 -14.69 2.17 7.15
N GLY A 200 -14.63 2.37 8.47
CA GLY A 200 -13.79 1.57 9.36
C GLY A 200 -12.31 1.89 9.14
N SER A 201 -11.53 0.97 8.59
CA SER A 201 -10.15 1.22 8.18
C SER A 201 -10.12 1.96 6.84
N VAL A 202 -10.35 3.25 6.85
CA VAL A 202 -10.47 4.10 5.65
C VAL A 202 -9.16 4.18 4.88
N GLY A 203 -9.25 4.12 3.54
CA GLY A 203 -8.12 4.38 2.64
C GLY A 203 -7.25 3.14 2.36
N ARG A 204 -7.65 1.93 2.77
CA ARG A 204 -7.02 0.70 2.27
C ARG A 204 -7.34 0.48 0.80
N VAL A 205 -6.38 -0.05 0.06
CA VAL A 205 -6.45 -0.14 -1.40
C VAL A 205 -6.07 -1.53 -1.90
N ALA A 206 -6.91 -2.11 -2.73
CA ALA A 206 -6.62 -3.37 -3.43
C ALA A 206 -6.94 -3.26 -4.92
N ILE A 207 -6.24 -4.03 -5.75
CA ILE A 207 -6.59 -4.24 -7.16
C ILE A 207 -7.42 -5.51 -7.26
N VAL A 208 -8.49 -5.45 -8.03
CA VAL A 208 -9.34 -6.62 -8.32
C VAL A 208 -8.56 -7.63 -9.16
N ASP A 209 -8.48 -8.86 -8.68
CA ASP A 209 -7.68 -9.94 -9.25
C ASP A 209 -8.43 -10.86 -10.22
N LYS A 210 -9.78 -10.82 -10.20
CA LYS A 210 -10.64 -11.72 -10.98
C LYS A 210 -11.81 -10.97 -11.62
N ASP A 211 -12.15 -11.36 -12.84
CA ASP A 211 -13.33 -10.88 -13.51
C ASP A 211 -14.58 -11.58 -12.97
N ASN A 212 -15.70 -10.87 -12.93
CA ASN A 212 -17.01 -11.41 -12.57
C ASN A 212 -17.04 -12.26 -11.29
N ALA A 213 -16.22 -11.91 -10.28
CA ALA A 213 -16.09 -12.67 -9.04
C ALA A 213 -16.74 -12.00 -7.82
N TYR A 214 -16.82 -10.68 -7.82
CA TYR A 214 -17.10 -9.87 -6.67
C TYR A 214 -18.28 -8.94 -6.85
N VAL A 215 -18.98 -8.67 -5.74
CA VAL A 215 -19.89 -7.54 -5.56
C VAL A 215 -19.55 -6.81 -4.27
N LEU A 216 -19.93 -5.55 -4.14
CA LEU A 216 -19.55 -4.69 -3.02
C LEU A 216 -20.76 -4.17 -2.26
N VAL A 217 -20.63 -4.02 -0.94
CA VAL A 217 -21.47 -3.14 -0.15
C VAL A 217 -20.88 -1.72 -0.09
N ARG A 218 -21.69 -0.72 0.27
CA ARG A 218 -21.34 0.71 0.27
C ARG A 218 -20.08 1.11 1.04
N SER A 219 -19.55 0.24 1.91
CA SER A 219 -18.35 0.49 2.69
C SER A 219 -17.06 0.44 1.88
N ALA A 220 -17.12 -0.01 0.62
CA ALA A 220 -16.01 -0.02 -0.33
C ALA A 220 -16.39 0.69 -1.61
N ALA A 221 -15.49 1.52 -2.14
CA ALA A 221 -15.62 2.17 -3.45
C ALA A 221 -14.89 1.36 -4.52
N LEU A 222 -15.42 1.45 -5.74
CA LEU A 222 -14.88 0.92 -6.97
C LEU A 222 -14.42 2.07 -7.86
N VAL A 223 -13.19 2.00 -8.35
CA VAL A 223 -12.63 2.91 -9.34
C VAL A 223 -12.22 2.12 -10.58
N LYS A 224 -12.84 2.44 -11.72
CA LYS A 224 -12.50 1.88 -13.02
C LYS A 224 -11.66 2.89 -13.79
N LEU A 225 -10.40 2.56 -14.05
CA LEU A 225 -9.48 3.40 -14.81
C LEU A 225 -9.71 3.21 -16.33
N ALA A 226 -9.42 4.23 -17.12
CA ALA A 226 -9.53 4.14 -18.57
C ALA A 226 -8.54 3.12 -19.18
N PHE A 227 -7.33 3.05 -18.62
CA PHE A 227 -6.31 2.06 -18.93
C PHE A 227 -5.99 1.23 -17.69
N GLY A 228 -6.98 0.44 -17.22
CA GLY A 228 -6.88 -0.26 -15.93
C GLY A 228 -5.66 -1.18 -15.85
N LYS A 229 -5.40 -1.97 -16.89
CA LYS A 229 -4.27 -2.93 -16.91
C LYS A 229 -2.90 -2.23 -16.78
N GLU A 230 -2.74 -1.10 -17.45
CA GLU A 230 -1.48 -0.36 -17.50
C GLU A 230 -1.26 0.51 -16.26
N LEU A 231 -2.32 1.11 -15.73
CA LEU A 231 -2.22 2.13 -14.69
C LEU A 231 -2.41 1.61 -13.27
N SER A 232 -3.22 0.56 -13.08
CA SER A 232 -3.66 0.14 -11.73
C SER A 232 -2.49 -0.16 -10.79
N GLY A 233 -1.44 -0.80 -11.29
CA GLY A 233 -0.25 -1.13 -10.50
C GLY A 233 0.42 0.11 -9.91
N TYR A 234 0.66 1.14 -10.72
CA TYR A 234 1.25 2.39 -10.27
C TYR A 234 0.28 3.16 -9.34
N ILE A 235 -0.98 3.30 -9.75
CA ILE A 235 -1.99 4.02 -8.96
C ILE A 235 -2.17 3.40 -7.58
N GLN A 236 -2.14 2.06 -7.45
CA GLN A 236 -2.15 1.41 -6.15
C GLN A 236 -0.98 1.85 -5.27
N LYS A 237 0.25 1.90 -5.82
CA LYS A 237 1.44 2.36 -5.06
C LYS A 237 1.29 3.82 -4.61
N VAL A 238 0.75 4.68 -5.49
CA VAL A 238 0.45 6.07 -5.15
C VAL A 238 -0.56 6.16 -4.00
N LEU A 239 -1.68 5.45 -4.09
CA LEU A 239 -2.73 5.47 -3.07
C LEU A 239 -2.25 4.94 -1.70
N LEU A 240 -1.24 4.06 -1.67
CA LEU A 240 -0.62 3.53 -0.45
C LEU A 240 0.50 4.43 0.10
N SER A 241 0.91 5.48 -0.61
CA SER A 241 1.94 6.43 -0.17
C SER A 241 1.43 7.41 0.89
N ASP A 242 2.35 8.03 1.63
CA ASP A 242 1.99 9.01 2.67
C ASP A 242 1.32 10.26 2.07
N ILE A 243 1.71 10.68 0.86
CA ILE A 243 1.08 11.82 0.17
C ILE A 243 -0.43 11.61 0.03
N LEU A 244 -0.86 10.40 -0.33
CA LEU A 244 -2.29 10.10 -0.49
C LEU A 244 -2.95 9.74 0.84
N LYS A 245 -2.26 9.07 1.75
CA LYS A 245 -2.76 8.82 3.10
C LYS A 245 -3.05 10.13 3.84
N GLU A 246 -2.20 11.14 3.69
CA GLU A 246 -2.42 12.47 4.25
C GLU A 246 -3.65 13.14 3.63
N GLN A 247 -3.78 13.14 2.30
CA GLN A 247 -4.96 13.67 1.61
C GLN A 247 -6.25 13.00 2.06
N ILE A 248 -6.24 11.67 2.20
CA ILE A 248 -7.37 10.87 2.68
C ILE A 248 -7.65 11.20 4.16
N GLY A 249 -6.61 11.28 4.99
CA GLY A 249 -6.71 11.60 6.41
C GLY A 249 -7.33 12.96 6.67
N VAL A 250 -6.91 14.00 5.96
CA VAL A 250 -7.49 15.34 6.05
C VAL A 250 -8.97 15.35 5.65
N ARG A 251 -9.32 14.62 4.59
CA ARG A 251 -10.70 14.58 4.07
C ARG A 251 -11.64 13.73 4.93
N SER A 252 -11.15 12.68 5.57
CA SER A 252 -11.97 11.74 6.34
C SER A 252 -12.24 12.18 7.77
N LYS A 253 -11.41 13.06 8.35
CA LYS A 253 -11.51 13.53 9.76
C LYS A 253 -12.67 14.48 10.05
N ALA A 254 -13.40 14.95 9.06
CA ALA A 254 -14.49 15.89 9.22
C ALA A 254 -15.77 15.31 9.89
N ALA A 255 -15.81 14.01 10.21
CA ALA A 255 -16.96 13.35 10.83
C ALA A 255 -16.54 12.58 12.10
N ALA A 256 -17.51 12.34 13.01
CA ALA A 256 -17.31 11.58 14.25
C ALA A 256 -16.81 10.14 14.00
N GLN A 257 -17.13 9.56 12.84
CA GLN A 257 -16.50 8.35 12.32
C GLN A 257 -15.80 8.67 11.01
N PRO A 258 -14.53 8.27 10.82
CA PRO A 258 -13.83 8.48 9.57
C PRO A 258 -14.56 7.80 8.41
N ASN A 259 -14.98 8.60 7.43
CA ASN A 259 -15.60 8.11 6.20
C ASN A 259 -14.99 8.84 5.00
N LEU A 260 -14.74 8.11 3.93
CA LEU A 260 -14.27 8.65 2.67
C LEU A 260 -15.40 8.57 1.62
N PHE A 261 -15.85 9.73 1.17
CA PHE A 261 -16.94 9.83 0.21
C PHE A 261 -16.43 9.85 -1.23
N LEU A 262 -17.25 9.39 -2.18
CA LEU A 262 -16.90 9.33 -3.60
C LEU A 262 -16.44 10.70 -4.16
N GLY A 263 -17.03 11.80 -3.69
CA GLY A 263 -16.61 13.15 -4.06
C GLY A 263 -15.18 13.47 -3.63
N GLN A 264 -14.77 12.99 -2.45
CA GLN A 264 -13.42 13.16 -1.92
C GLN A 264 -12.41 12.27 -2.66
N ILE A 265 -12.79 11.03 -3.01
CA ILE A 265 -11.96 10.14 -3.84
C ILE A 265 -11.69 10.79 -5.19
N ARG A 266 -12.69 11.38 -5.83
CA ARG A 266 -12.54 12.07 -7.12
C ARG A 266 -11.54 13.23 -7.07
N GLN A 267 -11.42 13.90 -5.91
CA GLN A 267 -10.55 15.07 -5.69
C GLN A 267 -9.12 14.72 -5.32
N LEU A 268 -8.78 13.44 -5.12
CA LEU A 268 -7.42 13.06 -4.79
C LEU A 268 -6.47 13.50 -5.91
N MET A 269 -5.38 14.16 -5.52
CA MET A 269 -4.33 14.59 -6.44
C MET A 269 -3.20 13.55 -6.47
N LEU A 270 -2.91 13.03 -7.65
CA LEU A 270 -1.93 11.99 -7.87
C LEU A 270 -0.78 12.51 -8.75
N PRO A 271 0.47 12.29 -8.36
CA PRO A 271 1.60 12.52 -9.25
C PRO A 271 1.59 11.44 -10.34
N LEU A 272 1.62 11.83 -11.61
CA LEU A 272 1.55 10.92 -12.74
C LEU A 272 2.82 11.05 -13.57
N PRO A 273 3.68 10.00 -13.60
CA PRO A 273 4.85 9.91 -14.48
C PRO A 273 4.50 9.49 -15.91
N PRO A 274 5.44 9.58 -16.84
CA PRO A 274 5.40 8.87 -18.10
C PRO A 274 5.04 7.40 -17.92
N LEU A 275 4.26 6.82 -18.85
CA LEU A 275 3.80 5.44 -18.72
C LEU A 275 4.93 4.42 -18.61
N ALA A 276 5.99 4.60 -19.39
CA ALA A 276 7.16 3.72 -19.32
C ALA A 276 7.86 3.80 -17.94
N GLU A 277 7.94 5.00 -17.36
CA GLU A 277 8.47 5.19 -16.02
C GLU A 277 7.56 4.56 -14.94
N GLN A 278 6.22 4.62 -15.10
CA GLN A 278 5.29 3.91 -14.20
C GLN A 278 5.61 2.42 -14.15
N HIS A 279 5.85 1.78 -15.29
CA HIS A 279 6.21 0.36 -15.35
C HIS A 279 7.54 0.07 -14.65
N ARG A 280 8.57 0.91 -14.85
CA ARG A 280 9.86 0.78 -14.15
C ARG A 280 9.70 0.94 -12.64
N ILE A 281 8.90 1.91 -12.21
CA ILE A 281 8.59 2.13 -10.79
C ILE A 281 7.89 0.91 -10.19
N VAL A 282 6.84 0.39 -10.83
CA VAL A 282 6.10 -0.78 -10.33
C VAL A 282 7.04 -1.98 -10.19
N ALA A 283 7.81 -2.31 -11.23
CA ALA A 283 8.75 -3.42 -11.19
C ALA A 283 9.78 -3.28 -10.05
N LYS A 284 10.31 -2.06 -9.85
CA LYS A 284 11.28 -1.79 -8.78
C LYS A 284 10.65 -1.87 -7.38
N VAL A 285 9.45 -1.31 -7.20
CA VAL A 285 8.71 -1.41 -5.94
C VAL A 285 8.41 -2.87 -5.61
N ASP A 286 7.89 -3.65 -6.56
CA ASP A 286 7.54 -5.06 -6.33
C ASP A 286 8.77 -5.89 -5.97
N ALA A 287 9.91 -5.67 -6.62
CA ALA A 287 11.17 -6.33 -6.27
C ALA A 287 11.65 -5.99 -4.85
N LEU A 288 11.53 -4.72 -4.43
CA LEU A 288 11.91 -4.28 -3.09
C LEU A 288 10.92 -4.77 -2.03
N MET A 289 9.62 -4.82 -2.32
CA MET A 289 8.62 -5.39 -1.41
C MET A 289 8.86 -6.89 -1.20
N ALA A 290 9.17 -7.64 -2.25
CA ALA A 290 9.55 -9.05 -2.13
C ALA A 290 10.84 -9.26 -1.31
N LEU A 291 11.79 -8.32 -1.35
CA LEU A 291 12.94 -8.34 -0.45
C LEU A 291 12.52 -8.11 1.01
N CYS A 292 11.63 -7.14 1.26
CA CYS A 292 11.07 -6.90 2.59
C CYS A 292 10.34 -8.13 3.13
N ASP A 293 9.58 -8.85 2.30
CA ASP A 293 8.88 -10.09 2.70
C ASP A 293 9.89 -11.17 3.15
N ARG A 294 10.97 -11.35 2.40
CA ARG A 294 12.04 -12.30 2.77
C ARG A 294 12.75 -11.92 4.06
N LEU A 295 13.03 -10.63 4.27
CA LEU A 295 13.65 -10.15 5.50
C LEU A 295 12.73 -10.36 6.71
N GLU A 296 11.44 -10.10 6.56
CA GLU A 296 10.44 -10.30 7.61
C GLU A 296 10.34 -11.78 8.01
N ALA A 297 10.31 -12.68 7.03
CA ALA A 297 10.32 -14.12 7.25
C ALA A 297 11.61 -14.58 7.97
N ALA A 298 12.77 -14.12 7.52
CA ALA A 298 14.06 -14.46 8.14
C ALA A 298 14.19 -13.96 9.60
N ILE A 299 13.66 -12.77 9.90
CA ILE A 299 13.62 -12.25 11.29
C ILE A 299 12.70 -13.13 12.15
N ALA A 300 11.53 -13.49 11.67
CA ALA A 300 10.58 -14.34 12.40
C ALA A 300 11.18 -15.74 12.70
N GLU A 301 11.86 -16.34 11.72
CA GLU A 301 12.58 -17.61 11.89
C GLU A 301 13.70 -17.49 12.92
N ALA A 302 14.52 -16.44 12.86
CA ALA A 302 15.60 -16.19 13.80
C ALA A 302 15.08 -15.99 15.23
N ASP A 303 13.96 -15.26 15.40
CA ASP A 303 13.34 -15.05 16.71
C ASP A 303 12.77 -16.36 17.28
N THR A 304 12.16 -17.18 16.44
CA THR A 304 11.67 -18.52 16.82
C THR A 304 12.80 -19.42 17.27
N ALA A 305 13.87 -19.52 16.48
CA ALA A 305 15.05 -20.34 16.82
C ALA A 305 15.73 -19.86 18.10
N ARG A 306 15.82 -18.55 18.32
CA ARG A 306 16.36 -17.95 19.56
C ARG A 306 15.52 -18.32 20.77
N THR A 307 14.20 -18.25 20.68
CA THR A 307 13.29 -18.62 21.76
C THR A 307 13.44 -20.10 22.12
N GLN A 308 13.45 -20.99 21.13
CA GLN A 308 13.64 -22.43 21.32
C GLN A 308 15.01 -22.76 22.00
N LEU A 309 16.07 -22.08 21.56
CA LEU A 309 17.39 -22.25 22.17
C LEU A 309 17.41 -21.80 23.62
N LEU A 310 16.80 -20.67 23.95
CA LEU A 310 16.69 -20.18 25.32
C LEU A 310 15.90 -21.15 26.22
N GLU A 311 14.79 -21.67 25.72
CA GLU A 311 13.99 -22.68 26.44
C GLU A 311 14.77 -23.95 26.71
N ALA A 312 15.52 -24.45 25.71
CA ALA A 312 16.37 -25.64 25.86
C ALA A 312 17.48 -25.43 26.90
N LEU A 313 18.18 -24.28 26.84
CA LEU A 313 19.22 -23.93 27.81
C LEU A 313 18.68 -23.77 29.23
N LEU A 314 17.50 -23.16 29.39
CA LEU A 314 16.82 -23.03 30.68
C LEU A 314 16.43 -24.40 31.23
N HIS A 315 15.90 -25.28 30.40
CA HIS A 315 15.53 -26.64 30.81
C HIS A 315 16.75 -27.43 31.24
N GLU A 316 17.88 -27.35 30.54
CA GLU A 316 19.14 -28.00 30.89
C GLU A 316 19.68 -27.46 32.21
N ALA A 317 19.75 -26.13 32.39
CA ALA A 317 20.23 -25.47 33.59
C ALA A 317 19.38 -25.78 34.85
N LEU A 318 18.07 -26.00 34.69
CA LEU A 318 17.18 -26.37 35.78
C LEU A 318 17.20 -27.88 36.11
N ALA A 319 17.55 -28.73 35.12
CA ALA A 319 17.67 -30.17 35.35
C ALA A 319 18.94 -30.54 36.14
N GLU A 320 20.07 -29.85 35.99
CA GLU A 320 21.33 -30.08 36.69
C GLU A 320 21.24 -30.01 38.22
N PRO A 321 20.51 -29.09 38.89
CA PRO A 321 20.41 -29.03 40.36
C PRO A 321 19.74 -30.26 40.97
N ASN A 322 18.74 -30.84 40.28
CA ASN A 322 18.02 -32.00 40.81
C ASN A 322 18.90 -33.28 40.78
N ALA A 323 19.71 -33.47 39.74
CA ALA A 323 20.61 -34.62 39.65
C ALA A 323 21.74 -34.58 40.69
N ARG A 324 22.15 -33.40 41.15
CA ARG A 324 23.16 -33.24 42.25
C ARG A 324 22.55 -33.41 43.63
N LEU A 325 21.27 -33.17 43.84
CA LEU A 325 20.56 -33.44 45.09
C LEU A 325 20.27 -34.92 45.28
N GLU A 326 19.88 -35.65 44.22
CA GLU A 326 19.65 -37.11 44.26
C GLU A 326 20.94 -37.92 44.39
N ALA A 327 22.12 -37.39 44.04
CA ALA A 327 23.41 -38.04 44.20
C ALA A 327 24.04 -37.80 45.58
N ALA A 328 23.41 -36.99 46.44
CA ALA A 328 23.89 -36.62 47.79
C ALA A 328 23.05 -37.29 48.92
N GLU A 329 22.00 -38.05 48.61
CA GLU A 329 21.29 -38.96 49.49
C GLU A 329 21.80 -40.41 49.33
#